data_479c82a67105c1cf3a33255facfb984a
#
_entry.id   479c82a67105c1cf3a33255facfb984a
#
_cell.length_a   1.000
_cell.length_b   1.000
_cell.length_c   1.000
_cell.angle_alpha   90.00
_cell.angle_beta   90.00
_cell.angle_gamma   90.00
#
_symmetry.space_group_name_H-M   'P 1'
#
loop_
_entity.id
_entity.type
_entity.pdbx_description
1 polymer ?
#
loop_
_entity_poly.entity_id
_entity_poly.type
_entity_poly.pdbx_seq_one_letter_code
_entity_poly.pdbx_strand_id
1 'polypeptide(L)'
;MKSDYLVIDGKKFNSRLIMGTSLYPNLDVMNKSLEISETQIITVAIRRLNLSSKGFFLDQLNKDYYFLPNTAGCFTQKEAILTAELARETLQTNWIKLELISDKEMLLPDPIELFDTCKSLVKKNFRVFVYCSDDPILCKRLEDLGCEIVMPLVSPIGSGLGAVSYTHLRAHETVSH
;
A
#
# COMPACT_ATOMS: atom_id res chain seq x y z
N MET A 1 12.98 28.20 1.93
CA MET A 1 12.27 27.20 1.07
C MET A 1 11.19 26.57 1.92
N LYS A 2 9.94 26.54 1.47
CA LYS A 2 8.90 25.73 2.14
C LYS A 2 9.32 24.28 2.03
N SER A 3 9.45 23.59 3.16
CA SER A 3 9.73 22.15 3.17
C SER A 3 8.53 21.40 2.57
N ASP A 4 8.76 20.71 1.45
CA ASP A 4 7.74 19.96 0.72
C ASP A 4 7.60 18.54 1.30
N TYR A 5 7.01 18.45 2.50
CA TYR A 5 6.75 17.18 3.15
C TYR A 5 5.51 16.50 2.60
N LEU A 6 5.59 15.19 2.40
CA LEU A 6 4.40 14.35 2.27
C LEU A 6 3.77 14.18 3.65
N VAL A 7 2.48 14.43 3.78
CA VAL A 7 1.76 14.24 5.05
C VAL A 7 0.77 13.09 4.89
N ILE A 8 0.88 12.08 5.76
CA ILE A 8 -0.02 10.91 5.79
C ILE A 8 -0.40 10.67 7.25
N ASP A 9 -1.68 10.58 7.54
CA ASP A 9 -2.21 10.33 8.90
C ASP A 9 -1.56 11.27 9.95
N GLY A 10 -1.41 12.56 9.59
CA GLY A 10 -0.79 13.59 10.42
C GLY A 10 0.74 13.50 10.57
N LYS A 11 1.38 12.48 10.01
CA LYS A 11 2.83 12.29 10.04
C LYS A 11 3.50 12.90 8.81
N LYS A 12 4.68 13.49 9.00
CA LYS A 12 5.46 14.13 7.92
C LYS A 12 6.55 13.21 7.43
N PHE A 13 6.65 13.07 6.11
CA PHE A 13 7.65 12.26 5.43
C PHE A 13 8.46 13.11 4.45
N ASN A 14 9.77 12.92 4.46
CA ASN A 14 10.68 13.57 3.50
C ASN A 14 10.71 12.81 2.17
N SER A 15 10.54 11.49 2.22
CA SER A 15 10.51 10.63 1.04
C SER A 15 9.08 10.40 0.59
N ARG A 16 8.87 10.44 -0.74
CA ARG A 16 7.59 10.06 -1.39
C ARG A 16 7.60 8.62 -1.88
N LEU A 17 8.71 7.90 -1.64
CA LEU A 17 8.89 6.52 -2.08
C LEU A 17 8.43 5.55 -0.99
N ILE A 18 7.58 4.60 -1.37
CA ILE A 18 7.19 3.45 -0.56
C ILE A 18 7.85 2.22 -1.18
N MET A 19 8.64 1.49 -0.39
CA MET A 19 9.38 0.32 -0.86
C MET A 19 8.74 -0.99 -0.39
N GLY A 20 8.80 -2.00 -1.28
CA GLY A 20 8.47 -3.38 -0.91
C GLY A 20 9.62 -4.07 -0.18
N THR A 21 9.31 -5.14 0.55
CA THR A 21 10.30 -5.97 1.27
C THR A 21 10.37 -7.40 0.74
N SER A 22 9.73 -7.69 -0.39
CA SER A 22 9.70 -9.03 -0.98
C SER A 22 10.68 -9.16 -2.14
N LEU A 23 11.11 -10.41 -2.40
CA LEU A 23 11.90 -10.81 -3.58
C LEU A 23 13.33 -10.25 -3.65
N TYR A 24 13.87 -9.73 -2.57
CA TYR A 24 15.30 -9.46 -2.49
C TYR A 24 16.10 -10.76 -2.38
N PRO A 25 17.31 -10.83 -2.95
CA PRO A 25 18.15 -12.03 -2.88
C PRO A 25 18.53 -12.40 -1.42
N ASN A 26 18.72 -11.40 -0.57
CA ASN A 26 19.01 -11.54 0.85
C ASN A 26 18.72 -10.23 1.61
N LEU A 27 18.83 -10.29 2.92
CA LEU A 27 18.56 -9.15 3.82
C LEU A 27 19.55 -7.99 3.64
N ASP A 28 20.82 -8.26 3.34
CA ASP A 28 21.82 -7.22 3.18
C ASP A 28 21.52 -6.35 1.96
N VAL A 29 21.12 -6.98 0.84
CA VAL A 29 20.69 -6.26 -0.36
C VAL A 29 19.43 -5.46 -0.10
N MET A 30 18.47 -6.03 0.62
CA MET A 30 17.25 -5.31 1.01
C MET A 30 17.57 -4.10 1.88
N ASN A 31 18.32 -4.28 2.97
CA ASN A 31 18.69 -3.20 3.88
C ASN A 31 19.44 -2.06 3.16
N LYS A 32 20.41 -2.40 2.30
CA LYS A 32 21.11 -1.41 1.47
C LYS A 32 20.18 -0.65 0.53
N SER A 33 19.25 -1.36 -0.11
CA SER A 33 18.28 -0.74 -1.03
C SER A 33 17.36 0.24 -0.30
N LEU A 34 16.85 -0.15 0.86
CA LEU A 34 16.02 0.68 1.72
C LEU A 34 16.78 1.90 2.24
N GLU A 35 18.05 1.73 2.60
CA GLU A 35 18.90 2.80 3.09
C GLU A 35 19.23 3.84 2.02
N ILE A 36 19.68 3.38 0.84
CA ILE A 36 20.07 4.26 -0.28
C ILE A 36 18.86 4.99 -0.87
N SER A 37 17.68 4.36 -0.87
CA SER A 37 16.44 4.98 -1.36
C SER A 37 15.88 6.05 -0.42
N GLU A 38 16.40 6.15 0.80
CA GLU A 38 15.91 7.04 1.86
C GLU A 38 14.41 6.89 2.13
N THR A 39 13.83 5.71 1.79
CA THR A 39 12.42 5.45 2.07
C THR A 39 12.16 5.47 3.58
N GLN A 40 11.00 5.93 3.96
CA GLN A 40 10.55 5.94 5.36
C GLN A 40 9.38 5.00 5.60
N ILE A 41 8.74 4.53 4.52
CA ILE A 41 7.58 3.63 4.57
C ILE A 41 7.92 2.36 3.78
N ILE A 42 7.73 1.20 4.40
CA ILE A 42 7.93 -0.09 3.75
C ILE A 42 6.67 -0.94 3.80
N THR A 43 6.39 -1.64 2.71
CA THR A 43 5.25 -2.57 2.67
C THR A 43 5.66 -3.96 3.11
N VAL A 44 4.76 -4.63 3.83
CA VAL A 44 4.98 -5.96 4.38
C VAL A 44 3.78 -6.86 4.05
N ALA A 45 4.03 -7.97 3.36
CA ALA A 45 2.99 -8.95 3.07
C ALA A 45 2.76 -9.87 4.27
N ILE A 46 1.69 -9.64 5.02
CA ILE A 46 1.37 -10.36 6.26
C ILE A 46 1.31 -11.87 6.05
N ARG A 47 0.69 -12.33 4.97
CA ARG A 47 0.57 -13.76 4.66
C ARG A 47 1.91 -14.46 4.38
N ARG A 48 2.97 -13.70 4.12
CA ARG A 48 4.33 -14.22 3.88
C ARG A 48 5.22 -14.16 5.12
N LEU A 49 4.73 -13.55 6.21
CA LEU A 49 5.48 -13.48 7.45
C LEU A 49 5.41 -14.83 8.16
N ASN A 50 6.57 -15.40 8.46
CA ASN A 50 6.66 -16.52 9.36
C ASN A 50 6.68 -16.01 10.80
N LEU A 51 5.51 -15.89 11.42
CA LEU A 51 5.32 -15.34 12.76
C LEU A 51 5.91 -16.25 13.86
N SER A 52 6.27 -17.49 13.53
CA SER A 52 6.80 -18.48 14.50
C SER A 52 8.33 -18.58 14.51
N SER A 53 9.04 -17.93 13.57
CA SER A 53 10.50 -17.99 13.54
C SER A 53 11.12 -16.99 14.54
N LYS A 54 12.00 -17.50 15.41
CA LYS A 54 12.93 -16.65 16.18
C LYS A 54 13.80 -15.86 15.18
N GLY A 55 13.73 -14.53 15.21
CA GLY A 55 14.44 -13.68 14.26
C GLY A 55 13.53 -13.26 13.12
N PHE A 56 12.42 -12.63 13.47
CA PHE A 56 11.53 -11.97 12.56
C PHE A 56 12.35 -10.99 11.70
N PHE A 57 12.21 -11.04 10.38
CA PHE A 57 13.06 -10.22 9.49
C PHE A 57 12.99 -8.72 9.83
N LEU A 58 11.88 -8.27 10.44
CA LEU A 58 11.72 -6.90 10.89
C LEU A 58 12.72 -6.50 11.98
N ASP A 59 13.16 -7.47 12.84
CA ASP A 59 14.17 -7.25 13.87
C ASP A 59 15.58 -7.07 13.27
N GLN A 60 15.73 -7.38 11.99
CA GLN A 60 17.01 -7.30 11.25
C GLN A 60 17.07 -6.08 10.33
N LEU A 61 16.11 -5.18 10.42
CA LEU A 61 16.15 -3.90 9.72
C LEU A 61 17.13 -2.95 10.41
N ASN A 62 17.94 -2.24 9.60
CA ASN A 62 18.96 -1.32 10.12
C ASN A 62 18.40 0.00 10.64
N LYS A 63 17.15 0.32 10.34
CA LYS A 63 16.46 1.57 10.74
C LYS A 63 15.02 1.29 11.14
N ASP A 64 14.45 2.22 11.89
CA ASP A 64 13.02 2.26 12.14
C ASP A 64 12.27 2.76 10.89
N TYR A 65 11.31 1.96 10.44
CA TYR A 65 10.43 2.27 9.31
C TYR A 65 8.97 2.32 9.76
N TYR A 66 8.17 3.09 9.04
CA TYR A 66 6.72 2.96 9.13
C TYR A 66 6.27 1.75 8.32
N PHE A 67 5.63 0.82 9.00
CA PHE A 67 5.12 -0.39 8.35
C PHE A 67 3.76 -0.14 7.71
N LEU A 68 3.66 -0.47 6.43
CA LEU A 68 2.43 -0.52 5.66
C LEU A 68 2.14 -1.97 5.30
N PRO A 69 1.52 -2.75 6.21
CA PRO A 69 1.13 -4.12 5.90
C PRO A 69 0.15 -4.16 4.73
N ASN A 70 0.20 -5.22 3.92
CA ASN A 70 -0.71 -5.39 2.81
C ASN A 70 -1.48 -6.71 2.88
N THR A 71 -2.61 -6.75 2.19
CA THR A 71 -3.49 -7.92 2.08
C THR A 71 -3.22 -8.74 0.81
N ALA A 72 -2.01 -8.66 0.27
CA ALA A 72 -1.60 -9.38 -0.93
C ALA A 72 -1.92 -10.87 -0.85
N GLY A 73 -2.59 -11.38 -1.89
CA GLY A 73 -3.05 -12.77 -1.97
C GLY A 73 -4.41 -13.02 -1.30
N CYS A 74 -5.14 -11.98 -0.90
CA CYS A 74 -6.55 -12.07 -0.52
C CYS A 74 -7.44 -11.92 -1.76
N PHE A 75 -8.42 -12.83 -1.89
CA PHE A 75 -9.35 -12.87 -3.02
C PHE A 75 -10.79 -12.58 -2.59
N THR A 76 -11.05 -12.45 -1.30
CA THR A 76 -12.36 -12.14 -0.73
C THR A 76 -12.27 -11.05 0.32
N GLN A 77 -13.36 -10.31 0.49
CA GLN A 77 -13.52 -9.32 1.55
C GLN A 77 -13.18 -9.91 2.93
N LYS A 78 -13.68 -11.10 3.22
CA LYS A 78 -13.46 -11.76 4.52
C LYS A 78 -11.98 -12.01 4.79
N GLU A 79 -11.25 -12.52 3.79
CA GLU A 79 -9.81 -12.75 3.91
C GLU A 79 -9.04 -11.45 4.11
N ALA A 80 -9.39 -10.39 3.35
CA ALA A 80 -8.73 -9.10 3.44
C ALA A 80 -8.94 -8.46 4.82
N ILE A 81 -10.17 -8.49 5.36
CA ILE A 81 -10.47 -7.95 6.69
C ILE A 81 -9.70 -8.74 7.77
N LEU A 82 -9.74 -10.07 7.73
CA LEU A 82 -9.02 -10.90 8.70
C LEU A 82 -7.51 -10.65 8.65
N THR A 83 -6.96 -10.54 7.45
CA THR A 83 -5.53 -10.22 7.26
C THR A 83 -5.17 -8.84 7.80
N ALA A 84 -6.05 -7.84 7.61
CA ALA A 84 -5.85 -6.51 8.15
C ALA A 84 -5.89 -6.49 9.68
N GLU A 85 -6.82 -7.23 10.30
CA GLU A 85 -6.90 -7.36 11.76
C GLU A 85 -5.64 -8.04 12.34
N LEU A 86 -5.17 -9.11 11.71
CA LEU A 86 -3.92 -9.77 12.08
C LEU A 86 -2.71 -8.82 11.95
N ALA A 87 -2.67 -8.03 10.87
CA ALA A 87 -1.64 -7.02 10.67
C ALA A 87 -1.60 -5.99 11.79
N ARG A 88 -2.79 -5.50 12.19
CA ARG A 88 -2.93 -4.54 13.30
C ARG A 88 -2.36 -5.08 14.59
N GLU A 89 -2.70 -6.31 14.93
CA GLU A 89 -2.21 -6.96 16.15
C GLU A 89 -0.69 -7.22 16.10
N THR A 90 -0.20 -7.70 14.97
CA THR A 90 1.21 -8.08 14.81
C THR A 90 2.14 -6.88 14.76
N LEU A 91 1.78 -5.84 13.99
CA LEU A 91 2.66 -4.69 13.72
C LEU A 91 2.25 -3.43 14.48
N GLN A 92 1.22 -3.53 15.34
CA GLN A 92 0.72 -2.40 16.16
C GLN A 92 0.47 -1.13 15.32
N THR A 93 -0.11 -1.31 14.11
CA THR A 93 -0.42 -0.23 13.18
C THR A 93 -1.86 -0.31 12.70
N ASN A 94 -2.50 0.85 12.53
CA ASN A 94 -3.81 0.95 11.88
C ASN A 94 -3.71 1.14 10.36
N TRP A 95 -2.50 1.24 9.81
CA TRP A 95 -2.30 1.34 8.39
C TRP A 95 -2.48 -0.01 7.71
N ILE A 96 -3.12 -0.02 6.56
CA ILE A 96 -3.29 -1.21 5.75
C ILE A 96 -3.31 -0.87 4.26
N LYS A 97 -2.43 -1.46 3.47
CA LYS A 97 -2.51 -1.42 2.01
C LYS A 97 -3.47 -2.51 1.57
N LEU A 98 -4.67 -2.11 1.18
CA LEU A 98 -5.68 -3.04 0.70
C LEU A 98 -5.39 -3.43 -0.74
N GLU A 99 -5.10 -4.71 -0.92
CA GLU A 99 -5.05 -5.41 -2.19
C GLU A 99 -6.11 -6.52 -2.15
N LEU A 100 -7.16 -6.38 -2.96
CA LEU A 100 -8.22 -7.37 -3.12
C LEU A 100 -8.32 -7.71 -4.60
N ILE A 101 -7.75 -8.83 -4.98
CA ILE A 101 -7.56 -9.22 -6.37
C ILE A 101 -8.66 -10.20 -6.78
N SER A 102 -9.41 -9.88 -7.84
CA SER A 102 -10.42 -10.75 -8.40
C SER A 102 -9.88 -11.63 -9.53
N ASP A 103 -8.89 -11.15 -10.27
CA ASP A 103 -8.26 -11.86 -11.37
C ASP A 103 -6.79 -12.16 -11.06
N LYS A 104 -6.45 -13.47 -11.04
CA LYS A 104 -5.10 -13.93 -10.66
C LYS A 104 -4.07 -13.73 -11.76
N GLU A 105 -4.47 -13.62 -13.01
CA GLU A 105 -3.56 -13.46 -14.13
C GLU A 105 -3.23 -12.00 -14.36
N MET A 106 -4.24 -11.14 -14.36
CA MET A 106 -4.06 -9.71 -14.58
C MET A 106 -3.82 -8.91 -13.30
N LEU A 107 -4.05 -9.51 -12.13
CA LEU A 107 -3.92 -8.87 -10.81
C LEU A 107 -4.79 -7.62 -10.65
N LEU A 108 -5.98 -7.65 -11.25
CA LEU A 108 -6.93 -6.55 -11.18
C LEU A 108 -7.93 -6.74 -10.04
N PRO A 109 -8.28 -5.69 -9.32
CA PRO A 109 -9.31 -5.72 -8.29
C PRO A 109 -10.72 -5.67 -8.88
N ASP A 110 -11.68 -6.32 -8.21
CA ASP A 110 -13.10 -6.06 -8.43
C ASP A 110 -13.50 -4.75 -7.78
N PRO A 111 -13.96 -3.73 -8.51
CA PRO A 111 -14.22 -2.41 -7.96
C PRO A 111 -15.38 -2.40 -6.94
N ILE A 112 -16.34 -3.32 -7.07
CA ILE A 112 -17.52 -3.39 -6.16
C ILE A 112 -17.09 -3.98 -4.82
N GLU A 113 -16.47 -5.17 -4.86
CA GLU A 113 -16.00 -5.84 -3.64
C GLU A 113 -14.92 -5.04 -2.92
N LEU A 114 -14.05 -4.36 -3.69
CA LEU A 114 -13.04 -3.46 -3.16
C LEU A 114 -13.65 -2.30 -2.38
N PHE A 115 -14.69 -1.65 -2.95
CA PHE A 115 -15.39 -0.53 -2.32
C PHE A 115 -16.05 -0.93 -1.00
N ASP A 116 -16.74 -2.06 -0.98
CA ASP A 116 -17.40 -2.57 0.23
C ASP A 116 -16.38 -3.00 1.30
N THR A 117 -15.24 -3.52 0.87
CA THR A 117 -14.14 -3.86 1.77
C THR A 117 -13.51 -2.60 2.39
N CYS A 118 -13.26 -1.56 1.60
CA CYS A 118 -12.80 -0.25 2.09
C CYS A 118 -13.75 0.31 3.13
N LYS A 119 -15.06 0.30 2.84
CA LYS A 119 -16.10 0.77 3.76
C LYS A 119 -16.06 0.03 5.11
N SER A 120 -15.83 -1.27 5.07
CA SER A 120 -15.73 -2.10 6.27
C SER A 120 -14.49 -1.79 7.09
N LEU A 121 -13.33 -1.61 6.42
CA LEU A 121 -12.05 -1.29 7.06
C LEU A 121 -12.02 0.13 7.65
N VAL A 122 -12.54 1.13 6.92
CA VAL A 122 -12.66 2.51 7.41
C VAL A 122 -13.54 2.56 8.67
N LYS A 123 -14.69 1.85 8.68
CA LYS A 123 -15.53 1.72 9.88
C LYS A 123 -14.82 1.08 11.08
N LYS A 124 -13.84 0.23 10.82
CA LYS A 124 -12.99 -0.41 11.84
C LYS A 124 -11.77 0.46 12.23
N ASN A 125 -11.76 1.73 11.83
CA ASN A 125 -10.69 2.70 12.10
C ASN A 125 -9.32 2.33 11.49
N PHE A 126 -9.30 1.61 10.36
CA PHE A 126 -8.09 1.48 9.57
C PHE A 126 -7.84 2.74 8.74
N ARG A 127 -6.56 3.07 8.58
CA ARG A 127 -6.05 4.01 7.58
C ARG A 127 -5.78 3.23 6.32
N VAL A 128 -6.72 3.27 5.38
CA VAL A 128 -6.72 2.41 4.20
C VAL A 128 -5.94 3.08 3.06
N PHE A 129 -4.92 2.39 2.57
CA PHE A 129 -4.19 2.68 1.34
C PHE A 129 -4.72 1.72 0.29
N VAL A 130 -5.61 2.16 -0.57
CA VAL A 130 -6.34 1.25 -1.46
C VAL A 130 -5.71 1.17 -2.84
N TYR A 131 -5.31 -0.07 -3.24
CA TYR A 131 -4.96 -0.36 -4.62
C TYR A 131 -6.22 -0.54 -5.45
N CYS A 132 -6.38 0.24 -6.52
CA CYS A 132 -7.56 0.22 -7.37
C CYS A 132 -7.18 0.34 -8.85
N SER A 133 -8.17 0.17 -9.73
CA SER A 133 -8.02 0.52 -11.14
C SER A 133 -7.81 2.03 -11.30
N ASP A 134 -7.41 2.43 -12.48
CA ASP A 134 -7.14 3.82 -12.89
C ASP A 134 -8.41 4.62 -13.26
N ASP A 135 -9.60 4.12 -12.88
CA ASP A 135 -10.86 4.84 -13.05
C ASP A 135 -10.93 6.04 -12.08
N PRO A 136 -10.93 7.29 -12.59
CA PRO A 136 -10.95 8.48 -11.75
C PRO A 136 -12.25 8.62 -10.93
N ILE A 137 -13.37 8.07 -11.40
CA ILE A 137 -14.63 8.09 -10.66
C ILE A 137 -14.55 7.17 -9.45
N LEU A 138 -13.99 5.98 -9.63
CA LEU A 138 -13.74 5.06 -8.51
C LEU A 138 -12.77 5.67 -7.50
N CYS A 139 -11.66 6.27 -7.99
CA CYS A 139 -10.69 6.93 -7.13
C CYS A 139 -11.33 8.01 -6.26
N LYS A 140 -12.17 8.86 -6.86
CA LYS A 140 -12.89 9.91 -6.11
C LYS A 140 -13.84 9.33 -5.08
N ARG A 141 -14.58 8.28 -5.41
CA ARG A 141 -15.47 7.60 -4.46
C ARG A 141 -14.74 6.98 -3.27
N LEU A 142 -13.54 6.43 -3.51
CA LEU A 142 -12.70 5.85 -2.46
C LEU A 142 -12.14 6.95 -1.53
N GLU A 143 -11.75 8.10 -2.09
CA GLU A 143 -11.36 9.29 -1.32
C GLU A 143 -12.53 9.78 -0.46
N ASP A 144 -13.72 9.96 -1.04
CA ASP A 144 -14.93 10.43 -0.34
C ASP A 144 -15.38 9.44 0.75
N LEU A 145 -15.09 8.16 0.60
CA LEU A 145 -15.34 7.12 1.60
C LEU A 145 -14.45 7.26 2.84
N GLY A 146 -13.32 7.98 2.73
CA GLY A 146 -12.36 8.19 3.79
C GLY A 146 -11.16 7.25 3.75
N CYS A 147 -10.81 6.71 2.58
CA CYS A 147 -9.52 6.06 2.40
C CYS A 147 -8.40 7.09 2.59
N GLU A 148 -7.34 6.72 3.32
CA GLU A 148 -6.22 7.61 3.62
C GLU A 148 -5.41 7.94 2.36
N ILE A 149 -5.19 6.94 1.50
CA ILE A 149 -4.52 7.08 0.21
C ILE A 149 -5.22 6.22 -0.83
N VAL A 150 -5.44 6.78 -2.01
CA VAL A 150 -5.87 6.05 -3.20
C VAL A 150 -4.67 5.80 -4.10
N MET A 151 -4.43 4.54 -4.45
CA MET A 151 -3.26 4.07 -5.20
C MET A 151 -3.71 3.46 -6.55
N PRO A 152 -4.01 4.30 -7.55
CA PRO A 152 -4.47 3.81 -8.84
C PRO A 152 -3.38 3.04 -9.59
N LEU A 153 -3.79 2.02 -10.32
CA LEU A 153 -2.93 1.26 -11.21
C LEU A 153 -2.38 2.18 -12.30
N VAL A 154 -1.06 2.25 -12.41
CA VAL A 154 -0.38 3.03 -13.46
C VAL A 154 -0.13 2.19 -14.71
N SER A 155 0.26 0.93 -14.51
CA SER A 155 0.34 -0.10 -15.57
C SER A 155 0.17 -1.49 -14.95
N PRO A 156 -0.19 -2.52 -15.74
CA PRO A 156 -0.34 -3.88 -15.20
C PRO A 156 0.93 -4.35 -14.49
N ILE A 157 0.76 -4.94 -13.31
CA ILE A 157 1.85 -5.40 -12.45
C ILE A 157 2.71 -6.41 -13.22
N GLY A 158 4.03 -6.20 -13.22
CA GLY A 158 5.00 -7.07 -13.88
C GLY A 158 5.14 -6.87 -15.40
N SER A 159 4.36 -5.96 -16.02
CA SER A 159 4.40 -5.72 -17.46
C SER A 159 5.60 -4.89 -17.93
N GLY A 160 6.15 -4.04 -17.08
CA GLY A 160 7.22 -3.10 -17.44
C GLY A 160 6.80 -2.01 -18.44
N LEU A 161 5.49 -1.85 -18.71
CA LEU A 161 4.98 -0.92 -19.73
C LEU A 161 5.04 0.56 -19.33
N GLY A 162 5.36 0.87 -18.07
CA GLY A 162 5.33 2.25 -17.56
C GLY A 162 3.91 2.78 -17.37
N ALA A 163 3.76 4.10 -17.20
CA ALA A 163 2.48 4.73 -16.91
C ALA A 163 1.57 4.76 -18.15
N VAL A 164 0.48 3.99 -18.12
CA VAL A 164 -0.54 3.96 -19.19
C VAL A 164 -1.59 5.04 -18.96
N SER A 165 -1.96 5.28 -17.71
CA SER A 165 -3.06 6.18 -17.32
C SER A 165 -2.59 7.60 -16.95
N TYR A 166 -1.36 7.96 -17.27
CA TYR A 166 -0.79 9.25 -16.87
C TYR A 166 -1.57 10.48 -17.40
N THR A 167 -2.33 10.31 -18.48
CA THR A 167 -3.19 11.36 -19.01
C THR A 167 -4.30 11.77 -18.05
N HIS A 168 -4.80 10.85 -17.25
CA HIS A 168 -5.79 11.13 -16.19
C HIS A 168 -5.14 11.82 -14.99
N LEU A 169 -3.93 11.43 -14.63
CA LEU A 169 -3.16 12.07 -13.56
C LEU A 169 -2.79 13.52 -13.93
N ARG A 170 -2.42 13.78 -15.18
CA ARG A 170 -2.11 15.14 -15.68
C ARG A 170 -3.30 16.09 -15.67
N ALA A 171 -4.51 15.60 -15.86
CA ALA A 171 -5.69 16.47 -15.85
C ALA A 171 -5.90 17.18 -14.49
N HIS A 172 -5.36 16.65 -13.42
CA HIS A 172 -5.40 17.26 -12.09
C HIS A 172 -4.22 18.23 -11.82
N GLU A 173 -3.10 18.09 -12.52
CA GLU A 173 -1.95 18.98 -12.37
C GLU A 173 -2.11 20.32 -13.11
N THR A 174 -3.02 20.40 -14.08
CA THR A 174 -3.23 21.62 -14.90
C THR A 174 -4.16 22.64 -14.26
N VAL A 175 -4.70 22.40 -13.08
CA VAL A 175 -5.67 23.30 -12.40
C VAL A 175 -5.02 24.12 -11.27
N SER A 176 -3.73 24.00 -11.03
CA SER A 176 -3.00 24.83 -10.07
C SER A 176 -2.32 26.01 -10.78
N HIS A 177 -3.08 27.03 -11.08
CA HIS A 177 -2.58 28.38 -11.36
C HIS A 177 -3.13 29.37 -10.35
#